data_16d415dfa713a5d80562a8d6976ff4b2
#
_entry.id   16d415dfa713a5d80562a8d6976ff4b2
#
_cell.length_a   1.000
_cell.length_b   1.000
_cell.length_c   1.000
_cell.angle_alpha   90.00
_cell.angle_beta   90.00
_cell.angle_gamma   90.00
#
_symmetry.space_group_name_H-M   'P 1'
#
loop_
_entity.id
_entity.type
_entity.pdbx_description
1 polymer ?
#
loop_
_entity_poly.entity_id
_entity_poly.type
_entity_poly.pdbx_seq_one_letter_code
_entity_poly.pdbx_strand_id
1 'polypeptide(L)'
;ILLLKPFVVGDYIIDGVTGQEGTVSAITIFYTKLLTIDNRMILIPNGTLSNSSITNVSHMEKRRIDLLIGVSYEANLAKTKQVLAGVVQKEEKVLPDEPVDIFVSELADSAVQMGVRVWVKNEDYWPTRWRLTEEIKNALDANEISIPYPQMDVTVAMQSQD
;
A
#
# COMPACT_ATOMS: atom_id res chain seq x y z
N ILE A 1 -22.65 1.68 -19.99
CA ILE A 1 -22.09 2.64 -19.00
C ILE A 1 -23.16 3.55 -18.44
N LEU A 2 -24.05 4.07 -19.27
CA LEU A 2 -25.08 5.04 -18.83
C LEU A 2 -26.16 4.47 -17.88
N LEU A 3 -26.41 3.16 -17.92
CA LEU A 3 -27.46 2.50 -17.13
C LEU A 3 -27.03 2.13 -15.71
N LEU A 4 -25.75 1.80 -15.50
CA LEU A 4 -25.25 1.33 -14.20
C LEU A 4 -24.40 2.39 -13.46
N LYS A 5 -23.96 3.44 -14.15
CA LYS A 5 -23.09 4.51 -13.60
C LYS A 5 -22.02 3.96 -12.65
N PRO A 6 -21.12 3.07 -13.11
CA PRO A 6 -20.09 2.46 -12.25
C PRO A 6 -19.10 3.48 -11.69
N PHE A 7 -19.05 4.66 -12.31
CA PHE A 7 -18.26 5.82 -11.89
C PHE A 7 -18.90 7.12 -12.42
N VAL A 8 -18.53 8.24 -11.83
CA VAL A 8 -18.95 9.59 -12.21
C VAL A 8 -17.75 10.49 -12.42
N VAL A 9 -17.98 11.67 -12.98
CA VAL A 9 -16.93 12.71 -13.07
C VAL A 9 -16.44 13.06 -11.66
N GLY A 10 -15.15 13.08 -11.47
CA GLY A 10 -14.48 13.25 -10.17
C GLY A 10 -13.97 11.97 -9.54
N ASP A 11 -14.47 10.80 -9.95
CA ASP A 11 -13.96 9.52 -9.44
C ASP A 11 -12.56 9.20 -9.97
N TYR A 12 -11.76 8.54 -9.14
CA TYR A 12 -10.50 7.94 -9.56
C TYR A 12 -10.71 6.47 -9.89
N ILE A 13 -10.45 6.11 -11.14
CA ILE A 13 -10.68 4.77 -11.66
C ILE A 13 -9.41 4.16 -12.24
N ILE A 14 -9.36 2.82 -12.20
CA ILE A 14 -8.31 2.00 -12.84
C ILE A 14 -9.00 1.06 -13.81
N ASP A 15 -8.57 1.10 -15.08
CA ASP A 15 -9.01 0.15 -16.10
C ASP A 15 -8.27 -1.19 -15.93
N GLY A 16 -9.01 -2.25 -15.70
CA GLY A 16 -8.43 -3.57 -15.42
C GLY A 16 -7.78 -4.27 -16.62
N VAL A 17 -8.04 -3.80 -17.84
CA VAL A 17 -7.44 -4.37 -19.06
C VAL A 17 -6.11 -3.69 -19.39
N THR A 18 -6.10 -2.36 -19.40
CA THR A 18 -4.89 -1.59 -19.79
C THR A 18 -4.05 -1.16 -18.60
N GLY A 19 -4.60 -1.22 -17.38
CA GLY A 19 -3.95 -0.71 -16.19
C GLY A 19 -3.85 0.83 -16.15
N GLN A 20 -4.48 1.52 -17.10
CA GLN A 20 -4.51 2.98 -17.12
C GLN A 20 -5.41 3.51 -16.00
N GLU A 21 -4.95 4.56 -15.33
CA GLU A 21 -5.64 5.11 -14.17
C GLU A 21 -5.63 6.63 -14.16
N GLY A 22 -6.64 7.21 -13.51
CA GLY A 22 -6.74 8.65 -13.33
C GLY A 22 -8.11 9.08 -12.85
N THR A 23 -8.24 10.39 -12.61
CA THR A 23 -9.51 11.03 -12.26
C THR A 23 -10.36 11.23 -13.50
N VAL A 24 -11.61 10.80 -13.45
CA VAL A 24 -12.58 11.03 -14.51
C VAL A 24 -12.85 12.53 -14.62
N SER A 25 -12.36 13.15 -15.69
CA SER A 25 -12.55 14.58 -15.94
C SER A 25 -13.78 14.89 -16.81
N ALA A 26 -14.15 13.98 -17.70
CA ALA A 26 -15.35 14.08 -18.50
C ALA A 26 -15.77 12.71 -19.04
N ILE A 27 -17.08 12.54 -19.22
CA ILE A 27 -17.68 11.39 -19.90
C ILE A 27 -18.43 11.93 -21.11
N THR A 28 -18.01 11.54 -22.31
CA THR A 28 -18.67 11.90 -23.57
C THR A 28 -19.41 10.68 -24.13
N ILE A 29 -20.05 10.83 -25.28
CA ILE A 29 -20.79 9.73 -25.91
C ILE A 29 -19.88 8.57 -26.30
N PHE A 30 -18.64 8.85 -26.75
CA PHE A 30 -17.72 7.82 -27.27
C PHE A 30 -16.53 7.54 -26.37
N TYR A 31 -16.11 8.53 -25.58
CA TYR A 31 -14.88 8.45 -24.77
C TYR A 31 -15.12 8.93 -23.35
N THR A 32 -14.41 8.32 -22.43
CA THR A 32 -14.18 8.81 -21.07
C THR A 32 -12.79 9.40 -21.01
N LYS A 33 -12.67 10.62 -20.46
CA LYS A 33 -11.41 11.34 -20.27
C LYS A 33 -10.94 11.13 -18.84
N LEU A 34 -9.72 10.60 -18.67
CA LEU A 34 -9.04 10.53 -17.38
C LEU A 34 -7.92 11.55 -17.34
N LEU A 35 -7.74 12.15 -16.19
CA LEU A 35 -6.59 12.99 -15.86
C LEU A 35 -5.70 12.22 -14.89
N THR A 36 -4.46 11.96 -15.28
CA THR A 36 -3.47 11.29 -14.42
C THR A 36 -2.96 12.22 -13.33
N ILE A 37 -2.36 11.65 -12.29
CA ILE A 37 -1.78 12.42 -11.17
C ILE A 37 -0.64 13.35 -11.61
N ASP A 38 0.05 13.02 -12.70
CA ASP A 38 1.10 13.83 -13.33
C ASP A 38 0.57 14.73 -14.45
N ASN A 39 -0.75 15.00 -14.46
CA ASN A 39 -1.45 15.92 -15.33
C ASN A 39 -1.43 15.54 -16.82
N ARG A 40 -1.43 14.26 -17.16
CA ARG A 40 -1.64 13.77 -18.52
C ARG A 40 -3.11 13.40 -18.73
N MET A 41 -3.59 13.59 -19.95
CA MET A 41 -4.94 13.20 -20.33
C MET A 41 -4.93 11.85 -21.05
N ILE A 42 -5.77 10.94 -20.57
CA ILE A 42 -6.01 9.64 -21.19
C ILE A 42 -7.44 9.64 -21.74
N LEU A 43 -7.59 9.22 -22.99
CA LEU A 43 -8.89 9.01 -23.62
C LEU A 43 -9.12 7.52 -23.77
N ILE A 44 -10.15 7.00 -23.11
CA ILE A 44 -10.52 5.59 -23.21
C ILE A 44 -11.87 5.48 -23.91
N PRO A 45 -11.99 4.69 -24.99
CA PRO A 45 -13.27 4.42 -25.62
C PRO A 45 -14.26 3.81 -24.61
N ASN A 46 -15.50 4.32 -24.59
CA ASN A 46 -16.51 3.81 -23.65
C ASN A 46 -16.80 2.32 -23.84
N GLY A 47 -16.69 1.81 -25.06
CA GLY A 47 -16.82 0.40 -25.36
C GLY A 47 -15.76 -0.46 -24.65
N THR A 48 -14.51 0.03 -24.56
CA THR A 48 -13.44 -0.64 -23.83
C THR A 48 -13.77 -0.72 -22.33
N LEU A 49 -14.16 0.41 -21.73
CA LEU A 49 -14.55 0.45 -20.32
C LEU A 49 -15.78 -0.40 -20.01
N SER A 50 -16.73 -0.50 -20.94
CA SER A 50 -17.91 -1.34 -20.75
C SER A 50 -17.61 -2.83 -20.74
N ASN A 51 -16.54 -3.25 -21.39
CA ASN A 51 -16.12 -4.64 -21.52
C ASN A 51 -14.95 -5.01 -20.60
N SER A 52 -14.48 -4.08 -19.77
CA SER A 52 -13.38 -4.31 -18.82
C SER A 52 -13.89 -4.29 -17.37
N SER A 53 -13.09 -4.87 -16.48
CA SER A 53 -13.25 -4.64 -15.05
C SER A 53 -12.78 -3.24 -14.72
N ILE A 54 -13.53 -2.51 -13.91
CA ILE A 54 -13.17 -1.17 -13.47
C ILE A 54 -13.03 -1.20 -11.95
N THR A 55 -11.88 -0.75 -11.45
CA THR A 55 -11.71 -0.47 -10.03
C THR A 55 -11.98 1.00 -9.78
N ASN A 56 -13.03 1.31 -9.05
CA ASN A 56 -13.32 2.66 -8.60
C ASN A 56 -12.73 2.85 -7.20
N VAL A 57 -11.63 3.58 -7.14
CA VAL A 57 -10.85 3.77 -5.91
C VAL A 57 -11.52 4.75 -4.95
N SER A 58 -12.26 5.73 -5.49
CA SER A 58 -12.87 6.83 -4.71
C SER A 58 -14.34 6.58 -4.36
N HIS A 59 -14.96 5.51 -4.86
CA HIS A 59 -16.36 5.21 -4.61
C HIS A 59 -16.68 4.99 -3.13
N MET A 60 -15.78 4.32 -2.42
CA MET A 60 -15.90 4.10 -0.98
C MET A 60 -15.20 5.24 -0.22
N GLU A 61 -15.78 5.71 0.86
CA GLU A 61 -15.23 6.85 1.64
C GLU A 61 -13.93 6.52 2.36
N LYS A 62 -13.69 5.24 2.64
CA LYS A 62 -12.56 4.73 3.42
C LYS A 62 -11.70 3.79 2.58
N ARG A 63 -10.39 3.83 2.82
CA ARG A 63 -9.42 2.89 2.25
C ARG A 63 -8.58 2.25 3.33
N ARG A 64 -8.20 1.00 3.13
CA ARG A 64 -7.24 0.32 3.99
C ARG A 64 -5.83 0.50 3.45
N ILE A 65 -4.93 0.99 4.30
CA ILE A 65 -3.50 0.98 4.06
C ILE A 65 -2.95 -0.35 4.55
N ASP A 66 -2.30 -1.08 3.67
CA ASP A 66 -1.57 -2.31 3.98
C ASP A 66 -0.08 -2.04 3.81
N LEU A 67 0.69 -2.21 4.89
CA LEU A 67 2.14 -2.10 4.89
C LEU A 67 2.77 -3.44 5.25
N LEU A 68 3.87 -3.77 4.58
CA LEU A 68 4.72 -4.91 4.90
C LEU A 68 6.09 -4.40 5.32
N ILE A 69 6.53 -4.79 6.50
CA ILE A 69 7.79 -4.35 7.10
C ILE A 69 8.62 -5.59 7.42
N GLY A 70 9.77 -5.74 6.77
CA GLY A 70 10.72 -6.81 7.06
C GLY A 70 11.54 -6.48 8.29
N VAL A 71 11.54 -7.36 9.29
CA VAL A 71 12.41 -7.26 10.46
C VAL A 71 13.32 -8.48 10.58
N SER A 72 14.44 -8.35 11.26
CA SER A 72 15.36 -9.45 11.49
C SER A 72 14.68 -10.63 12.18
N TYR A 73 15.09 -11.85 11.85
CA TYR A 73 14.68 -13.06 12.58
C TYR A 73 15.05 -13.03 14.06
N GLU A 74 16.07 -12.26 14.44
CA GLU A 74 16.48 -12.06 15.82
C GLU A 74 15.62 -11.04 16.58
N ALA A 75 14.75 -10.32 15.89
CA ALA A 75 13.88 -9.32 16.50
C ALA A 75 12.86 -9.97 17.43
N ASN A 76 12.61 -9.34 18.58
CA ASN A 76 11.53 -9.74 19.46
C ASN A 76 10.19 -9.29 18.84
N LEU A 77 9.37 -10.24 18.38
CA LEU A 77 8.12 -9.96 17.67
C LEU A 77 7.09 -9.27 18.56
N ALA A 78 7.04 -9.57 19.85
CA ALA A 78 6.11 -8.89 20.77
C ALA A 78 6.50 -7.41 20.94
N LYS A 79 7.79 -7.12 21.12
CA LYS A 79 8.29 -5.74 21.15
C LYS A 79 8.05 -5.03 19.83
N THR A 80 8.30 -5.69 18.70
CA THR A 80 8.06 -5.14 17.36
C THR A 80 6.60 -4.75 17.17
N LYS A 81 5.66 -5.61 17.54
CA LYS A 81 4.22 -5.29 17.48
C LYS A 81 3.86 -4.08 18.34
N GLN A 82 4.42 -3.95 19.54
CA GLN A 82 4.18 -2.81 20.43
C GLN A 82 4.71 -1.51 19.82
N VAL A 83 5.90 -1.53 19.20
CA VAL A 83 6.49 -0.36 18.53
C VAL A 83 5.63 0.07 17.36
N LEU A 84 5.20 -0.88 16.50
CA LEU A 84 4.33 -0.60 15.36
C LEU A 84 2.96 -0.05 15.82
N ALA A 85 2.38 -0.62 16.87
CA ALA A 85 1.12 -0.13 17.44
C ALA A 85 1.27 1.30 17.97
N GLY A 86 2.40 1.62 18.60
CA GLY A 86 2.69 2.97 19.09
C GLY A 86 2.78 4.01 17.97
N VAL A 87 3.33 3.63 16.81
CA VAL A 87 3.37 4.51 15.63
C VAL A 87 1.96 4.75 15.10
N VAL A 88 1.17 3.69 14.93
CA VAL A 88 -0.22 3.78 14.43
C VAL A 88 -1.09 4.65 15.34
N GLN A 89 -0.95 4.51 16.67
CA GLN A 89 -1.73 5.29 17.65
C GLN A 89 -1.44 6.80 17.60
N LYS A 90 -0.25 7.19 17.16
CA LYS A 90 0.14 8.61 17.02
C LYS A 90 -0.33 9.24 15.71
N GLU A 91 -0.69 8.42 14.71
CA GLU A 91 -1.15 8.94 13.43
C GLU A 91 -2.62 9.39 13.50
N GLU A 92 -2.82 10.69 13.42
CA GLU A 92 -4.14 11.33 13.59
C GLU A 92 -5.15 10.98 12.50
N LYS A 93 -4.66 10.56 11.32
CA LYS A 93 -5.51 10.25 10.17
C LYS A 93 -6.02 8.82 10.13
N VAL A 94 -5.49 7.96 10.99
CA VAL A 94 -6.02 6.60 11.17
C VAL A 94 -7.38 6.71 11.88
N LEU A 95 -8.39 6.06 11.28
CA LEU A 95 -9.75 6.08 11.79
C LEU A 95 -9.85 5.27 13.09
N PRO A 96 -10.23 5.89 14.21
CA PRO A 96 -10.20 5.23 15.52
C PRO A 96 -11.26 4.14 15.69
N ASP A 97 -12.36 4.21 14.93
CA ASP A 97 -13.47 3.24 14.99
C ASP A 97 -13.27 2.04 14.08
N GLU A 98 -12.18 2.03 13.32
CA GLU A 98 -11.85 0.94 12.41
C GLU A 98 -10.77 0.02 13.01
N PRO A 99 -10.76 -1.27 12.63
CA PRO A 99 -9.78 -2.22 13.15
C PRO A 99 -8.35 -1.86 12.72
N VAL A 100 -7.41 -2.06 13.63
CA VAL A 100 -5.97 -2.00 13.37
C VAL A 100 -5.42 -3.41 13.55
N ASP A 101 -4.83 -3.96 12.49
CA ASP A 101 -4.22 -5.28 12.52
C ASP A 101 -2.71 -5.17 12.42
N ILE A 102 -2.01 -5.79 13.38
CA ILE A 102 -0.55 -5.93 13.37
C ILE A 102 -0.22 -7.40 13.57
N PHE A 103 0.38 -8.01 12.57
CA PHE A 103 0.57 -9.47 12.53
C PHE A 103 1.86 -9.85 11.80
N VAL A 104 2.29 -11.11 11.98
CA VAL A 104 3.32 -11.70 11.14
C VAL A 104 2.64 -12.19 9.87
N SER A 105 3.05 -11.63 8.73
CA SER A 105 2.48 -11.96 7.43
C SER A 105 3.15 -13.18 6.80
N GLU A 106 4.49 -13.23 6.88
CA GLU A 106 5.28 -14.27 6.24
C GLU A 106 6.64 -14.43 6.92
N LEU A 107 7.18 -15.63 6.87
CA LEU A 107 8.57 -15.92 7.19
C LEU A 107 9.35 -16.01 5.87
N ALA A 108 9.93 -14.87 5.45
CA ALA A 108 10.64 -14.75 4.18
C ALA A 108 12.12 -15.18 4.31
N ASP A 109 12.85 -15.20 3.18
CA ASP A 109 14.23 -15.73 3.10
C ASP A 109 15.21 -15.02 4.04
N SER A 110 15.09 -13.71 4.20
CA SER A 110 16.03 -12.91 5.00
C SER A 110 15.34 -12.08 6.09
N ALA A 111 14.03 -12.11 6.19
CA ALA A 111 13.26 -11.28 7.11
C ALA A 111 11.96 -11.94 7.54
N VAL A 112 11.50 -11.58 8.72
CA VAL A 112 10.12 -11.80 9.15
C VAL A 112 9.29 -10.62 8.65
N GLN A 113 8.30 -10.88 7.80
CA GLN A 113 7.41 -9.85 7.27
C GLN A 113 6.29 -9.54 8.26
N MET A 114 6.30 -8.33 8.81
CA MET A 114 5.24 -7.81 9.66
C MET A 114 4.21 -7.09 8.81
N GLY A 115 2.95 -7.45 8.96
CA GLY A 115 1.83 -6.74 8.33
C GLY A 115 1.26 -5.68 9.26
N VAL A 116 0.98 -4.49 8.73
CA VAL A 116 0.24 -3.43 9.41
C VAL A 116 -0.91 -3.00 8.51
N ARG A 117 -2.14 -3.09 9.01
CA ARG A 117 -3.35 -2.67 8.32
C ARG A 117 -4.08 -1.62 9.13
N VAL A 118 -4.36 -0.50 8.48
CA VAL A 118 -5.09 0.62 9.09
C VAL A 118 -6.06 1.22 8.09
N TRP A 119 -7.11 1.85 8.58
CA TRP A 119 -8.13 2.49 7.75
C TRP A 119 -8.01 3.99 7.84
N VAL A 120 -8.14 4.65 6.69
CA VAL A 120 -8.11 6.11 6.55
C VAL A 120 -9.19 6.56 5.58
N LYS A 121 -9.47 7.87 5.55
CA LYS A 121 -10.28 8.45 4.47
C LYS A 121 -9.53 8.37 3.13
N ASN A 122 -10.26 8.31 2.02
CA ASN A 122 -9.66 8.25 0.67
C ASN A 122 -8.63 9.34 0.42
N GLU A 123 -8.95 10.58 0.77
CA GLU A 123 -8.10 11.76 0.58
C GLU A 123 -6.79 11.71 1.38
N ASP A 124 -6.80 11.00 2.51
CA ASP A 124 -5.65 10.88 3.42
C ASP A 124 -4.76 9.66 3.11
N TYR A 125 -5.13 8.82 2.14
CA TYR A 125 -4.46 7.52 1.90
C TYR A 125 -2.96 7.66 1.62
N TRP A 126 -2.57 8.40 0.60
CA TRP A 126 -1.17 8.51 0.21
C TRP A 126 -0.32 9.28 1.21
N PRO A 127 -0.76 10.46 1.71
CA PRO A 127 0.00 11.18 2.72
C PRO A 127 0.21 10.37 4.01
N THR A 128 -0.81 9.68 4.48
CA THR A 128 -0.71 8.84 5.69
C THR A 128 0.16 7.63 5.46
N ARG A 129 0.05 6.97 4.29
CA ARG A 129 0.90 5.84 3.94
C ARG A 129 2.39 6.22 3.96
N TRP A 130 2.74 7.37 3.41
CA TRP A 130 4.13 7.84 3.39
C TRP A 130 4.63 8.17 4.80
N ARG A 131 3.85 8.91 5.61
CA ARG A 131 4.21 9.22 6.99
C ARG A 131 4.39 7.95 7.82
N LEU A 132 3.44 7.04 7.77
CA LEU A 132 3.55 5.76 8.50
C LEU A 132 4.80 4.98 8.10
N THR A 133 5.15 4.94 6.82
CA THR A 133 6.34 4.24 6.35
C THR A 133 7.61 4.84 6.95
N GLU A 134 7.73 6.18 6.96
CA GLU A 134 8.86 6.89 7.54
C GLU A 134 8.90 6.75 9.07
N GLU A 135 7.77 6.98 9.75
CA GLU A 135 7.68 6.89 11.21
C GLU A 135 7.95 5.46 11.73
N ILE A 136 7.51 4.44 11.00
CA ILE A 136 7.81 3.04 11.32
C ILE A 136 9.33 2.82 11.26
N LYS A 137 10.01 3.29 10.20
CA LYS A 137 11.47 3.18 10.09
C LYS A 137 12.16 3.84 11.27
N ASN A 138 11.78 5.07 11.59
CA ASN A 138 12.35 5.82 12.71
C ASN A 138 12.12 5.13 14.06
N ALA A 139 10.91 4.60 14.27
CA ALA A 139 10.55 3.91 15.50
C ALA A 139 11.29 2.58 15.66
N LEU A 140 11.51 1.81 14.58
CA LEU A 140 12.28 0.59 14.60
C LEU A 140 13.73 0.88 14.94
N ASP A 141 14.35 1.89 14.34
CA ASP A 141 15.72 2.30 14.64
C ASP A 141 15.87 2.75 16.11
N ALA A 142 14.95 3.56 16.61
CA ALA A 142 14.96 4.03 18.00
C ALA A 142 14.80 2.90 19.03
N ASN A 143 14.24 1.76 18.62
CA ASN A 143 14.04 0.59 19.48
C ASN A 143 15.02 -0.56 19.19
N GLU A 144 16.05 -0.29 18.38
CA GLU A 144 17.09 -1.26 18.01
C GLU A 144 16.51 -2.52 17.32
N ILE A 145 15.44 -2.35 16.54
CA ILE A 145 14.85 -3.40 15.71
C ILE A 145 15.39 -3.25 14.30
N SER A 146 16.21 -4.20 13.86
CA SER A 146 16.88 -4.15 12.58
C SER A 146 15.94 -4.54 11.43
N ILE A 147 16.02 -3.77 10.33
CA ILE A 147 15.54 -4.18 9.01
C ILE A 147 16.73 -4.82 8.31
N PRO A 148 16.71 -6.14 8.07
CA PRO A 148 17.89 -6.85 7.59
C PRO A 148 18.18 -6.55 6.12
N TYR A 149 19.47 -6.50 5.79
CA TYR A 149 19.93 -6.71 4.43
C TYR A 149 19.75 -8.18 4.05
N PRO A 150 19.89 -8.57 2.76
CA PRO A 150 19.93 -9.98 2.38
C PRO A 150 20.93 -10.75 3.23
N GLN A 151 20.51 -11.88 3.81
CA GLN A 151 21.31 -12.70 4.71
C GLN A 151 21.82 -13.93 3.97
N MET A 152 23.04 -14.35 4.29
CA MET A 152 23.66 -15.54 3.73
C MET A 152 24.56 -16.21 4.77
N ASP A 153 24.40 -17.51 4.97
CA ASP A 153 25.32 -18.32 5.75
C ASP A 153 26.48 -18.77 4.86
N VAL A 154 27.71 -18.41 5.23
CA VAL A 154 28.91 -18.77 4.47
C VAL A 154 29.81 -19.68 5.30
N THR A 155 30.07 -20.89 4.79
CA THR A 155 31.03 -21.81 5.36
C THR A 155 32.33 -21.77 4.55
N VAL A 156 33.44 -21.39 5.18
CA VAL A 156 34.76 -21.38 4.58
C VAL A 156 35.53 -22.63 5.02
N ALA A 157 35.86 -23.51 4.08
CA ALA A 157 36.74 -24.63 4.33
C ALA A 157 38.17 -24.22 3.95
N MET A 158 39.09 -24.22 4.96
CA MET A 158 40.52 -24.07 4.68
C MET A 158 41.09 -25.44 4.30
N GLN A 159 41.64 -25.54 3.10
CA GLN A 159 42.49 -26.71 2.76
C GLN A 159 43.85 -26.48 3.39
N SER A 160 44.27 -27.38 4.31
CA SER A 160 45.65 -27.44 4.73
C SER A 160 46.51 -27.87 3.54
N GLN A 161 47.43 -27.03 3.11
CA GLN A 161 48.49 -27.44 2.18
C GLN A 161 49.49 -28.30 3.01
N ASP A 162 49.53 -29.60 2.74
CA ASP A 162 50.62 -30.48 3.17
C ASP A 162 51.90 -30.18 2.35
#